data_a010d9ee984e2e939b0ae5695a28c6bb
#
_entry.id   a010d9ee984e2e939b0ae5695a28c6bb
#
_cell.length_a   1.000
_cell.length_b   1.000
_cell.length_c   1.000
_cell.angle_alpha   90.00
_cell.angle_beta   90.00
_cell.angle_gamma   90.00
#
_symmetry.space_group_name_H-M   'P 1'
#
loop_
_entity.id
_entity.type
_entity.pdbx_description
1 polymer ?
#
loop_
_entity_poly.entity_id
_entity_poly.type
_entity_poly.pdbx_seq_one_letter_code
_entity_poly.pdbx_strand_id
1 'polypeptide(L)'
;MATELPYDLTPELAPLSWLIGSWEGQGRLGDGSAGTEIFYQRVDFTEHGLPFVEYRAESWLCEADGTLLRPLTVESGFWQVDRARRDGDVGPGMRPADIVPAFRSAEDVEGLRAGDQGFGLTATITHPGSLSELYYGRIKGPQLQLATDAILRGSAAGPYHR
;
A
#
# COMPACT_ATOMS: atom_id res chain seq x y z
N MET A 1 -9.89 18.23 -6.62
CA MET A 1 -11.28 17.90 -6.21
C MET A 1 -11.20 17.19 -4.88
N ALA A 2 -11.92 17.65 -3.86
CA ALA A 2 -12.07 16.88 -2.63
C ALA A 2 -12.90 15.64 -2.97
N THR A 3 -12.31 14.46 -2.85
CA THR A 3 -13.04 13.21 -2.96
C THR A 3 -13.94 13.13 -1.72
N GLU A 4 -15.25 13.11 -1.90
CA GLU A 4 -16.16 12.81 -0.79
C GLU A 4 -15.78 11.44 -0.25
N LEU A 5 -15.41 11.40 1.03
CA LEU A 5 -15.16 10.13 1.71
C LEU A 5 -16.47 9.34 1.78
N PRO A 6 -16.44 8.04 1.49
CA PRO A 6 -17.60 7.18 1.72
C PRO A 6 -18.04 7.31 3.19
N TYR A 7 -19.31 7.48 3.44
CA TYR A 7 -19.87 7.68 4.79
C TYR A 7 -19.59 6.50 5.76
N ASP A 8 -19.19 5.35 5.23
CA ASP A 8 -18.96 4.10 5.98
C ASP A 8 -17.48 3.67 6.03
N LEU A 9 -16.55 4.61 5.86
CA LEU A 9 -15.13 4.28 5.92
C LEU A 9 -14.75 3.80 7.33
N THR A 10 -14.08 2.65 7.40
CA THR A 10 -13.51 2.16 8.66
C THR A 10 -12.57 3.20 9.26
N PRO A 11 -12.71 3.55 10.56
CA PRO A 11 -11.93 4.64 11.18
C PRO A 11 -10.43 4.56 10.96
N GLU A 12 -9.85 3.35 11.01
CA GLU A 12 -8.43 3.11 10.80
C GLU A 12 -7.95 3.52 9.40
N LEU A 13 -8.86 3.63 8.44
CA LEU A 13 -8.53 4.07 7.09
C LEU A 13 -8.49 5.60 6.92
N ALA A 14 -8.88 6.37 7.94
CA ALA A 14 -8.86 7.83 7.84
C ALA A 14 -7.50 8.39 7.36
N PRO A 15 -6.33 7.94 7.89
CA PRO A 15 -5.03 8.39 7.38
C PRO A 15 -4.71 7.96 5.94
N LEU A 16 -5.35 6.88 5.46
CA LEU A 16 -5.15 6.29 4.13
C LEU A 16 -6.21 6.71 3.12
N SER A 17 -7.24 7.44 3.56
CA SER A 17 -8.43 7.74 2.76
C SER A 17 -8.13 8.39 1.42
N TRP A 18 -7.12 9.25 1.36
CA TRP A 18 -6.71 9.93 0.14
C TRP A 18 -6.06 9.00 -0.90
N LEU A 19 -5.57 7.81 -0.49
CA LEU A 19 -5.06 6.79 -1.41
C LEU A 19 -6.17 6.07 -2.17
N ILE A 20 -7.38 5.96 -1.58
CA ILE A 20 -8.47 5.16 -2.13
C ILE A 20 -8.87 5.68 -3.52
N GLY A 21 -8.83 4.79 -4.50
CA GLY A 21 -9.11 5.09 -5.89
C GLY A 21 -8.01 4.61 -6.83
N SER A 22 -8.05 5.08 -8.07
CA SER A 22 -7.10 4.73 -9.11
C SER A 22 -6.13 5.88 -9.36
N TRP A 23 -4.86 5.55 -9.46
CA TRP A 23 -3.75 6.47 -9.69
C TRP A 23 -2.96 6.03 -10.90
N GLU A 24 -2.51 6.98 -11.70
CA GLU A 24 -1.70 6.72 -12.88
C GLU A 24 -0.53 7.69 -12.92
N GLY A 25 0.62 7.21 -13.37
CA GLY A 25 1.79 8.04 -13.49
C GLY A 25 2.95 7.37 -14.18
N GLN A 26 3.97 8.17 -14.45
CA GLN A 26 5.23 7.71 -15.00
C GLN A 26 6.32 7.79 -13.93
N GLY A 27 7.22 6.82 -13.95
CA GLY A 27 8.40 6.78 -13.12
C GLY A 27 9.64 6.42 -13.94
N ARG A 28 10.78 6.36 -13.25
CA ARG A 28 12.06 6.00 -13.87
C ARG A 28 12.67 4.81 -13.15
N LEU A 29 13.18 3.86 -13.93
CA LEU A 29 13.92 2.70 -13.45
C LEU A 29 15.42 2.96 -13.66
N GLY A 30 16.23 2.62 -12.67
CA GLY A 30 17.69 2.72 -12.72
C GLY A 30 18.26 3.74 -11.74
N ASP A 31 19.54 3.61 -11.50
CA ASP A 31 20.32 4.46 -10.59
C ASP A 31 20.89 5.74 -11.26
N GLY A 32 20.48 6.00 -12.49
CA GLY A 32 20.93 7.17 -13.27
C GLY A 32 22.27 7.01 -13.99
N SER A 33 22.94 5.85 -13.89
CA SER A 33 24.29 5.65 -14.44
C SER A 33 24.34 5.00 -15.84
N ALA A 34 23.29 4.32 -16.29
CA ALA A 34 23.26 3.64 -17.59
C ALA A 34 21.83 3.52 -18.12
N GLY A 35 21.34 4.55 -18.80
CA GLY A 35 20.06 4.50 -19.49
C GLY A 35 18.86 4.36 -18.56
N THR A 36 18.24 5.47 -18.21
CA THR A 36 17.04 5.47 -17.39
C THR A 36 15.86 5.01 -18.24
N GLU A 37 15.35 3.83 -17.98
CA GLU A 37 14.09 3.36 -18.57
C GLU A 37 12.91 4.08 -17.93
N ILE A 38 11.91 4.43 -18.72
CA ILE A 38 10.68 5.05 -18.26
C ILE A 38 9.63 3.98 -18.15
N PHE A 39 8.91 3.97 -17.04
CA PHE A 39 7.75 3.11 -16.87
C PHE A 39 6.49 3.92 -16.61
N TYR A 40 5.37 3.40 -17.07
CA TYR A 40 4.04 3.83 -16.69
C TYR A 40 3.49 2.86 -15.66
N GLN A 41 2.83 3.38 -14.66
CA GLN A 41 2.20 2.56 -13.62
C GLN A 41 0.77 3.02 -13.38
N ARG A 42 -0.13 2.07 -13.24
CA ARG A 42 -1.46 2.23 -12.69
C ARG A 42 -1.51 1.55 -11.33
N VAL A 43 -2.05 2.26 -10.35
CA VAL A 43 -2.21 1.76 -8.98
C VAL A 43 -3.66 1.91 -8.56
N ASP A 44 -4.27 0.85 -8.06
CA ASP A 44 -5.60 0.86 -7.50
C ASP A 44 -5.52 0.55 -6.01
N PHE A 45 -6.15 1.41 -5.19
CA PHE A 45 -6.39 1.17 -3.77
C PHE A 45 -7.88 1.01 -3.53
N THR A 46 -8.28 -0.16 -3.03
CA THR A 46 -9.68 -0.50 -2.81
C THR A 46 -9.93 -0.77 -1.33
N GLU A 47 -10.96 -0.14 -0.78
CA GLU A 47 -11.44 -0.42 0.57
C GLU A 47 -12.56 -1.48 0.53
N HIS A 48 -12.72 -2.24 1.61
CA HIS A 48 -13.67 -3.35 1.73
C HIS A 48 -14.48 -3.31 3.04
N GLY A 49 -14.58 -2.16 3.71
CA GLY A 49 -15.18 -2.04 5.03
C GLY A 49 -14.35 -2.71 6.14
N LEU A 50 -13.04 -2.90 5.92
CA LEU A 50 -12.09 -3.54 6.82
C LEU A 50 -10.94 -2.56 7.12
N PRO A 51 -10.15 -2.77 8.20
CA PRO A 51 -9.11 -1.82 8.62
C PRO A 51 -7.84 -1.88 7.76
N PHE A 52 -7.96 -2.12 6.47
CA PHE A 52 -6.89 -2.11 5.48
C PHE A 52 -7.42 -1.71 4.11
N VAL A 53 -6.54 -1.29 3.23
CA VAL A 53 -6.80 -1.14 1.81
C VAL A 53 -6.09 -2.25 1.02
N GLU A 54 -6.77 -2.78 0.02
CA GLU A 54 -6.16 -3.63 -0.98
C GLU A 54 -5.40 -2.75 -1.97
N TYR A 55 -4.17 -3.16 -2.28
CA TYR A 55 -3.29 -2.52 -3.24
C TYR A 55 -3.10 -3.41 -4.45
N ARG A 56 -3.22 -2.85 -5.63
CA ARG A 56 -2.85 -3.50 -6.88
C ARG A 56 -2.12 -2.50 -7.77
N ALA A 57 -1.00 -2.90 -8.34
CA ALA A 57 -0.28 -2.11 -9.34
C ALA A 57 0.03 -2.92 -10.58
N GLU A 58 -0.04 -2.27 -11.72
CA GLU A 58 0.37 -2.79 -13.03
C GLU A 58 1.36 -1.80 -13.62
N SER A 59 2.47 -2.32 -14.14
CA SER A 59 3.54 -1.48 -14.69
C SER A 59 3.94 -1.92 -16.09
N TRP A 60 4.21 -0.95 -16.93
CA TRP A 60 4.64 -1.14 -18.32
C TRP A 60 5.88 -0.30 -18.59
N LEU A 61 6.81 -0.84 -19.35
CA LEU A 61 7.83 -0.03 -20.00
C LEU A 61 7.16 0.90 -21.00
N CYS A 62 7.55 2.15 -21.05
CA CYS A 62 6.99 3.11 -21.99
C CYS A 62 8.03 4.08 -22.56
N GLU A 63 7.69 4.71 -23.66
CA GLU A 63 8.42 5.84 -24.22
C GLU A 63 8.15 7.13 -23.42
N ALA A 64 8.96 8.15 -23.66
CA ALA A 64 8.81 9.45 -23.00
C ALA A 64 7.46 10.13 -23.27
N ASP A 65 6.83 9.83 -24.40
CA ASP A 65 5.51 10.32 -24.78
C ASP A 65 4.34 9.52 -24.17
N GLY A 66 4.66 8.46 -23.38
CA GLY A 66 3.67 7.60 -22.76
C GLY A 66 3.25 6.38 -23.58
N THR A 67 3.78 6.19 -24.78
CA THR A 67 3.50 5.01 -25.59
C THR A 67 3.96 3.74 -24.86
N LEU A 68 3.02 2.82 -24.57
CA LEU A 68 3.32 1.58 -23.88
C LEU A 68 4.05 0.60 -24.80
N LEU A 69 5.17 0.06 -24.33
CA LEU A 69 6.03 -0.87 -25.09
C LEU A 69 5.77 -2.33 -24.71
N ARG A 70 5.82 -2.65 -23.42
CA ARG A 70 5.58 -4.00 -22.91
C ARG A 70 5.25 -4.00 -21.42
N PRO A 71 4.50 -5.01 -20.92
CA PRO A 71 4.33 -5.20 -19.49
C PRO A 71 5.66 -5.42 -18.76
N LEU A 72 5.77 -4.90 -17.56
CA LEU A 72 6.89 -5.13 -16.64
C LEU A 72 6.50 -6.08 -15.52
N THR A 73 5.52 -5.70 -14.72
CA THR A 73 5.08 -6.48 -13.57
C THR A 73 3.66 -6.15 -13.14
N VAL A 74 3.11 -7.03 -12.32
CA VAL A 74 1.89 -6.82 -11.54
C VAL A 74 2.22 -7.09 -10.08
N GLU A 75 1.73 -6.24 -9.19
CA GLU A 75 1.90 -6.38 -7.75
C GLU A 75 0.55 -6.32 -7.07
N SER A 76 0.42 -7.00 -5.93
CA SER A 76 -0.77 -6.90 -5.09
C SER A 76 -0.42 -7.03 -3.61
N GLY A 77 -1.27 -6.49 -2.75
CA GLY A 77 -1.05 -6.59 -1.31
C GLY A 77 -2.06 -5.83 -0.48
N PHE A 78 -1.74 -5.64 0.79
CA PHE A 78 -2.61 -4.97 1.75
C PHE A 78 -1.82 -3.94 2.56
N TRP A 79 -2.39 -2.76 2.72
CA TRP A 79 -1.79 -1.64 3.42
C TRP A 79 -2.68 -1.23 4.58
N GLN A 80 -2.09 -0.97 5.73
CA GLN A 80 -2.81 -0.61 6.95
C GLN A 80 -1.98 0.30 7.84
N VAL A 81 -2.66 1.04 8.72
CA VAL A 81 -1.99 1.79 9.78
C VAL A 81 -1.30 0.82 10.71
N ASP A 82 -0.01 1.06 10.98
CA ASP A 82 0.76 0.28 11.94
C ASP A 82 0.34 0.62 13.36
N ARG A 83 -0.08 -0.39 14.10
CA ARG A 83 -0.48 -0.26 15.50
C ARG A 83 -0.34 -1.58 16.24
N ALA A 84 -0.21 -1.48 17.55
CA ALA A 84 -0.25 -2.67 18.39
C ALA A 84 -1.59 -3.40 18.26
N ARG A 85 -1.52 -4.72 18.25
CA ARG A 85 -2.70 -5.58 18.29
C ARG A 85 -3.49 -5.32 19.57
N ARG A 86 -4.81 -5.31 19.46
CA ARG A 86 -5.76 -5.18 20.57
C ARG A 86 -6.60 -6.44 20.72
N ASP A 87 -7.16 -6.62 21.90
CA ASP A 87 -8.18 -7.65 22.11
C ASP A 87 -9.36 -7.40 21.17
N GLY A 88 -9.81 -8.45 20.50
CA GLY A 88 -10.84 -8.34 19.46
C GLY A 88 -10.31 -8.14 18.04
N ASP A 89 -9.03 -7.85 17.85
CA ASP A 89 -8.44 -7.91 16.52
C ASP A 89 -8.39 -9.36 16.02
N VAL A 90 -8.95 -9.58 14.86
CA VAL A 90 -8.88 -10.89 14.23
C VAL A 90 -7.51 -11.16 13.64
N GLY A 91 -7.11 -12.43 13.71
CA GLY A 91 -5.94 -12.91 13.00
C GLY A 91 -6.16 -12.91 11.47
N PRO A 92 -5.21 -13.46 10.70
CA PRO A 92 -5.40 -13.61 9.27
C PRO A 92 -6.63 -14.48 9.02
N GLY A 93 -7.59 -13.95 8.26
CA GLY A 93 -8.80 -14.64 7.91
C GLY A 93 -10.08 -13.88 8.27
N MET A 94 -11.12 -14.62 8.57
CA MET A 94 -12.46 -14.06 8.73
C MET A 94 -12.63 -13.31 10.05
N ARG A 95 -13.35 -12.18 9.97
CA ARG A 95 -13.79 -11.41 11.14
C ARG A 95 -15.01 -12.09 11.78
N PRO A 96 -15.00 -12.39 13.08
CA PRO A 96 -16.18 -12.85 13.78
C PRO A 96 -17.33 -11.84 13.74
N ALA A 97 -18.55 -12.32 13.73
CA ALA A 97 -19.75 -11.48 13.62
C ALA A 97 -19.98 -10.56 14.84
N ASP A 98 -19.46 -10.96 16.00
CA ASP A 98 -19.67 -10.30 17.29
C ASP A 98 -18.50 -9.39 17.72
N ILE A 99 -17.56 -9.12 16.79
CA ILE A 99 -16.37 -8.33 17.13
C ILE A 99 -16.71 -6.86 17.30
N VAL A 100 -16.19 -6.25 18.36
CA VAL A 100 -16.25 -4.81 18.57
C VAL A 100 -15.08 -4.17 17.82
N PRO A 101 -15.32 -3.17 16.96
CA PRO A 101 -14.23 -2.45 16.28
C PRO A 101 -13.24 -1.85 17.27
N ALA A 102 -11.96 -1.92 16.96
CA ALA A 102 -10.89 -1.38 17.81
C ALA A 102 -10.97 0.16 17.95
N PHE A 103 -11.50 0.83 16.94
CA PHE A 103 -11.74 2.27 16.88
C PHE A 103 -13.18 2.54 16.46
N ARG A 104 -13.78 3.59 17.03
CA ARG A 104 -15.16 3.98 16.75
C ARG A 104 -15.25 5.23 15.88
N SER A 105 -14.18 6.01 15.82
CA SER A 105 -14.11 7.26 15.09
C SER A 105 -12.72 7.53 14.55
N ALA A 106 -12.61 8.45 13.58
CA ALA A 106 -11.32 8.94 13.10
C ALA A 106 -10.53 9.66 14.21
N GLU A 107 -11.22 10.28 15.18
CA GLU A 107 -10.59 10.93 16.33
C GLU A 107 -9.86 9.91 17.23
N ASP A 108 -10.46 8.72 17.41
CA ASP A 108 -9.80 7.63 18.16
C ASP A 108 -8.48 7.21 17.48
N VAL A 109 -8.45 7.24 16.15
CA VAL A 109 -7.27 6.89 15.35
C VAL A 109 -6.18 7.97 15.43
N GLU A 110 -6.55 9.23 15.65
CA GLU A 110 -5.57 10.31 15.86
C GLU A 110 -4.64 10.04 17.04
N GLY A 111 -5.06 9.27 18.04
CA GLY A 111 -4.20 8.79 19.12
C GLY A 111 -3.00 7.95 18.67
N LEU A 112 -3.01 7.42 17.44
CA LEU A 112 -1.88 6.68 16.84
C LEU A 112 -0.86 7.59 16.16
N ARG A 113 -1.17 8.87 15.99
CA ARG A 113 -0.27 9.83 15.34
C ARG A 113 1.02 10.02 16.15
N ALA A 114 2.14 9.85 15.51
CA ALA A 114 3.46 10.10 16.07
C ALA A 114 3.90 11.58 15.88
N GLY A 115 3.14 12.51 16.47
CA GLY A 115 3.40 13.94 16.35
C GLY A 115 3.52 14.40 14.89
N ASP A 116 4.58 15.13 14.59
CA ASP A 116 4.85 15.62 13.23
C ASP A 116 5.23 14.53 12.22
N GLN A 117 5.45 13.31 12.66
CA GLN A 117 5.83 12.19 11.80
C GLN A 117 4.63 11.50 11.10
N GLY A 118 3.41 11.92 11.41
CA GLY A 118 2.20 11.28 10.88
C GLY A 118 1.92 9.92 11.51
N PHE A 119 1.40 8.99 10.73
CA PHE A 119 1.05 7.65 11.19
C PHE A 119 2.05 6.61 10.71
N GLY A 120 2.29 5.60 11.53
CA GLY A 120 2.99 4.38 11.10
C GLY A 120 2.15 3.64 10.07
N LEU A 121 2.80 2.99 9.13
CA LEU A 121 2.18 2.22 8.06
C LEU A 121 2.90 0.89 7.89
N THR A 122 2.14 -0.17 7.70
CA THR A 122 2.64 -1.46 7.20
C THR A 122 1.98 -1.80 5.88
N ALA A 123 2.76 -2.36 4.97
CA ALA A 123 2.27 -2.83 3.69
C ALA A 123 2.90 -4.17 3.34
N THR A 124 2.08 -5.11 2.89
CA THR A 124 2.57 -6.34 2.26
C THR A 124 2.42 -6.19 0.76
N ILE A 125 3.45 -6.55 0.00
CA ILE A 125 3.41 -6.57 -1.46
C ILE A 125 3.91 -7.92 -1.94
N THR A 126 3.10 -8.55 -2.77
CA THR A 126 3.39 -9.83 -3.39
C THR A 126 3.62 -9.62 -4.88
N HIS A 127 4.70 -10.22 -5.38
CA HIS A 127 5.10 -10.18 -6.78
C HIS A 127 4.96 -11.56 -7.43
N PRO A 128 4.77 -11.62 -8.75
CA PRO A 128 4.90 -12.87 -9.48
C PRO A 128 6.26 -13.54 -9.22
N GLY A 129 6.31 -14.88 -9.28
CA GLY A 129 7.55 -15.62 -9.05
C GLY A 129 7.84 -15.93 -7.58
N SER A 130 6.80 -15.97 -6.73
CA SER A 130 6.90 -16.39 -5.32
C SER A 130 7.75 -15.46 -4.46
N LEU A 131 7.58 -14.18 -4.63
CA LEU A 131 8.24 -13.13 -3.85
C LEU A 131 7.19 -12.31 -3.10
N SER A 132 7.37 -12.13 -1.79
CA SER A 132 6.57 -11.23 -0.96
C SER A 132 7.47 -10.39 -0.06
N GLU A 133 7.09 -9.13 0.10
CA GLU A 133 7.81 -8.17 0.91
C GLU A 133 6.90 -7.57 1.97
N LEU A 134 7.45 -7.32 3.15
CA LEU A 134 6.81 -6.55 4.22
C LEU A 134 7.50 -5.19 4.32
N TYR A 135 6.73 -4.15 4.13
CA TYR A 135 7.17 -2.77 4.23
C TYR A 135 6.70 -2.14 5.53
N TYR A 136 7.55 -1.33 6.08
CA TYR A 136 7.23 -0.41 7.18
C TYR A 136 7.45 1.01 6.69
N GLY A 137 6.64 1.93 7.18
CA GLY A 137 6.79 3.31 6.76
C GLY A 137 5.93 4.28 7.53
N ARG A 138 5.74 5.41 6.91
CA ARG A 138 4.96 6.51 7.47
C ARG A 138 4.10 7.16 6.41
N ILE A 139 2.94 7.63 6.85
CA ILE A 139 2.03 8.42 6.06
C ILE A 139 1.75 9.75 6.79
N LYS A 140 1.95 10.85 6.09
CA LYS A 140 1.73 12.20 6.59
C LYS A 140 1.10 13.06 5.50
N GLY A 141 -0.20 13.29 5.59
CA GLY A 141 -0.94 13.93 4.49
C GLY A 141 -0.66 13.18 3.18
N PRO A 142 -0.33 13.89 2.09
CA PRO A 142 -0.08 13.27 0.79
C PRO A 142 1.35 12.71 0.62
N GLN A 143 2.08 12.56 1.72
CA GLN A 143 3.44 12.01 1.70
C GLN A 143 3.47 10.60 2.26
N LEU A 144 4.13 9.72 1.55
CA LEU A 144 4.30 8.31 1.89
C LEU A 144 5.77 7.93 1.78
N GLN A 145 6.27 7.26 2.81
CA GLN A 145 7.62 6.68 2.83
C GLN A 145 7.53 5.24 3.28
N LEU A 146 8.10 4.33 2.51
CA LEU A 146 8.16 2.90 2.79
C LEU A 146 9.59 2.39 2.65
N ALA A 147 9.95 1.45 3.50
CA ALA A 147 11.17 0.68 3.42
C ALA A 147 10.91 -0.78 3.79
N THR A 148 11.68 -1.69 3.23
CA THR A 148 11.60 -3.11 3.56
C THR A 148 12.97 -3.69 3.88
N ASP A 149 13.00 -4.58 4.84
CA ASP A 149 14.11 -5.48 5.17
C ASP A 149 13.64 -6.94 5.31
N ALA A 150 12.35 -7.17 5.15
CA ALA A 150 11.70 -8.46 5.32
C ALA A 150 11.16 -8.98 3.97
N ILE A 151 11.88 -9.92 3.38
CA ILE A 151 11.60 -10.50 2.07
C ILE A 151 11.42 -12.01 2.21
N LEU A 152 10.25 -12.51 1.82
CA LEU A 152 9.96 -13.93 1.71
C LEU A 152 10.09 -14.38 0.26
N ARG A 153 10.92 -15.41 0.02
CA ARG A 153 11.12 -15.98 -1.30
C ARG A 153 10.74 -17.46 -1.33
N GLY A 154 9.99 -17.84 -2.33
CA GLY A 154 9.83 -19.25 -2.68
C GLY A 154 11.07 -19.79 -3.41
N SER A 155 11.17 -21.12 -3.52
CA SER A 155 12.29 -21.80 -4.19
C SER A 155 12.44 -21.46 -5.68
N ALA A 156 11.35 -21.01 -6.31
CA ALA A 156 11.34 -20.60 -7.73
C ALA A 156 11.75 -19.12 -7.92
N ALA A 157 11.91 -18.35 -6.86
CA ALA A 157 12.33 -16.95 -6.97
C ALA A 157 13.83 -16.89 -7.31
N GLY A 158 14.14 -16.25 -8.43
CA GLY A 158 15.52 -15.97 -8.83
C GLY A 158 16.23 -15.02 -7.88
N PRO A 159 17.50 -14.66 -8.12
CA PRO A 159 18.21 -13.67 -7.32
C PRO A 159 17.47 -12.32 -7.40
N TYR A 160 17.28 -11.73 -6.23
CA TYR A 160 16.64 -10.42 -6.12
C TYR A 160 17.70 -9.33 -6.30
N HIS A 161 17.55 -8.56 -7.35
CA HIS A 161 18.37 -7.37 -7.60
C HIS A 161 17.43 -6.15 -7.53
N ARG A 162 17.68 -5.31 -6.54
CA ARG A 162 17.15 -3.95 -6.48
C ARG A 162 18.20 -2.97 -6.91
#